data_18da3322117f9a523230915480b49eea
#
_entry.id   18da3322117f9a523230915480b49eea
#
_cell.length_a   1.000
_cell.length_b   1.000
_cell.length_c   1.000
_cell.angle_alpha   90.00
_cell.angle_beta   90.00
_cell.angle_gamma   90.00
#
_symmetry.space_group_name_H-M   'P 1'
#
loop_
_entity.id
_entity.type
_entity.pdbx_description
1 polymer ?
#
loop_
_entity_poly.entity_id
_entity_poly.type
_entity_poly.pdbx_seq_one_letter_code
_entity_poly.pdbx_strand_id
1 'polypeptide(L)'
;MGKNVVFMTCMEKAPDFCDYKEWCFKTWKYWCDKNDVEMFVLDQELRPTGGGVYGDGVGMKPTWQRWHVFDVLDANEIEYDNVALVDIDTMVHWDCPNFFEAADGEFGAIQDRFFIEWTHNSIKGYQDYWPDVKFDWTTYFNCGFIVLNKKHKEFCKHVTDFYYENEEELRTRQHQTVKKGSDQTPINYMIRDSKFDLKFLDERFN
;
A
#
# COMPACT_ATOMS: atom_id res chain seq x y z
N MET A 1 7.18 14.72 -19.68
CA MET A 1 6.60 13.56 -19.00
C MET A 1 6.40 13.95 -17.55
N GLY A 2 5.32 13.49 -16.90
CA GLY A 2 5.12 13.72 -15.48
C GLY A 2 6.20 13.04 -14.65
N LYS A 3 6.49 13.56 -13.45
CA LYS A 3 7.44 12.94 -12.53
C LYS A 3 6.81 11.75 -11.83
N ASN A 4 7.42 10.59 -11.97
CA ASN A 4 6.97 9.34 -11.36
C ASN A 4 7.88 8.97 -10.20
N VAL A 5 7.28 8.47 -9.11
CA VAL A 5 7.99 8.04 -7.91
C VAL A 5 7.59 6.62 -7.53
N VAL A 6 8.54 5.74 -7.28
CA VAL A 6 8.32 4.48 -6.56
C VAL A 6 8.59 4.74 -5.08
N PHE A 7 7.58 4.52 -4.24
CA PHE A 7 7.64 4.74 -2.81
C PHE A 7 7.57 3.41 -2.06
N MET A 8 8.55 3.17 -1.22
CA MET A 8 8.64 1.96 -0.38
C MET A 8 8.73 2.34 1.09
N THR A 9 8.20 1.50 1.97
CA THR A 9 8.41 1.61 3.42
C THR A 9 9.32 0.50 3.91
N CYS A 10 10.38 0.87 4.64
CA CYS A 10 11.40 -0.06 5.13
C CYS A 10 11.79 0.30 6.57
N MET A 11 10.85 0.14 7.51
CA MET A 11 11.01 0.57 8.91
C MET A 11 11.55 -0.51 9.84
N GLU A 12 12.07 -1.61 9.32
CA GLU A 12 12.45 -2.75 10.14
C GLU A 12 13.84 -2.60 10.73
N LYS A 13 13.90 -2.77 12.06
CA LYS A 13 15.14 -2.72 12.85
C LYS A 13 15.84 -4.08 13.02
N ALA A 14 15.21 -5.18 12.56
CA ALA A 14 15.76 -6.53 12.73
C ALA A 14 16.71 -6.89 11.59
N PRO A 15 18.02 -7.08 11.84
CA PRO A 15 18.98 -7.39 10.79
C PRO A 15 18.71 -8.72 10.05
N ASP A 16 18.10 -9.69 10.72
CA ASP A 16 17.93 -11.05 10.18
C ASP A 16 16.67 -11.22 9.33
N PHE A 17 15.76 -10.25 9.34
CA PHE A 17 14.46 -10.38 8.66
C PHE A 17 14.48 -9.93 7.19
N CYS A 18 15.50 -9.28 6.74
CA CYS A 18 15.54 -8.57 5.48
C CYS A 18 16.75 -8.88 4.61
N ASP A 19 17.26 -10.10 4.63
CA ASP A 19 18.35 -10.55 3.75
C ASP A 19 18.01 -10.35 2.27
N TYR A 20 16.72 -10.38 1.91
CA TYR A 20 16.25 -10.13 0.55
C TYR A 20 16.18 -8.64 0.17
N LYS A 21 16.17 -7.69 1.13
CA LYS A 21 16.08 -6.24 0.82
C LYS A 21 17.08 -5.79 -0.22
N GLU A 22 18.32 -6.22 -0.07
CA GLU A 22 19.38 -5.84 -0.99
C GLU A 22 19.04 -6.20 -2.44
N TRP A 23 18.44 -7.36 -2.66
CA TRP A 23 18.05 -7.82 -4.00
C TRP A 23 16.81 -7.07 -4.50
N CYS A 24 15.81 -6.87 -3.65
CA CYS A 24 14.62 -6.10 -3.97
C CYS A 24 14.99 -4.68 -4.37
N PHE A 25 15.77 -3.98 -3.55
CA PHE A 25 16.23 -2.63 -3.86
C PHE A 25 17.03 -2.55 -5.15
N LYS A 26 17.90 -3.50 -5.42
CA LYS A 26 18.70 -3.51 -6.66
C LYS A 26 17.81 -3.61 -7.90
N THR A 27 16.79 -4.47 -7.88
CA THR A 27 15.88 -4.62 -9.02
C THR A 27 15.05 -3.37 -9.25
N TRP A 28 14.48 -2.81 -8.17
CA TRP A 28 13.70 -1.58 -8.24
C TRP A 28 14.55 -0.38 -8.64
N LYS A 29 15.74 -0.22 -8.04
CA LYS A 29 16.68 0.85 -8.42
C LYS A 29 17.05 0.80 -9.89
N TYR A 30 17.38 -0.39 -10.40
CA TYR A 30 17.69 -0.58 -11.82
C TYR A 30 16.52 -0.20 -12.71
N TRP A 31 15.30 -0.66 -12.37
CA TRP A 31 14.11 -0.35 -13.15
C TRP A 31 13.78 1.15 -13.13
N CYS A 32 13.88 1.77 -11.98
CA CYS A 32 13.65 3.21 -11.80
C CYS A 32 14.64 4.03 -12.62
N ASP A 33 15.95 3.72 -12.54
CA ASP A 33 16.99 4.42 -13.32
C ASP A 33 16.77 4.25 -14.83
N LYS A 34 16.39 3.07 -15.29
CA LYS A 34 16.09 2.78 -16.70
C LYS A 34 14.90 3.59 -17.23
N ASN A 35 13.91 3.86 -16.39
CA ASN A 35 12.64 4.48 -16.77
C ASN A 35 12.50 5.96 -16.34
N ASP A 36 13.58 6.57 -15.86
CA ASP A 36 13.58 7.95 -15.36
C ASP A 36 12.53 8.18 -14.26
N VAL A 37 12.49 7.24 -13.29
CA VAL A 37 11.59 7.21 -12.14
C VAL A 37 12.39 7.41 -10.87
N GLU A 38 11.94 8.28 -9.97
CA GLU A 38 12.55 8.46 -8.67
C GLU A 38 12.19 7.31 -7.74
N MET A 39 13.15 6.82 -6.97
CA MET A 39 12.92 5.81 -5.94
C MET A 39 13.09 6.43 -4.56
N PHE A 40 12.01 6.49 -3.80
CA PHE A 40 12.00 7.00 -2.42
C PHE A 40 11.76 5.85 -1.43
N VAL A 41 12.58 5.77 -0.40
CA VAL A 41 12.45 4.75 0.66
C VAL A 41 12.22 5.46 1.99
N LEU A 42 11.05 5.26 2.58
CA LEU A 42 10.76 5.70 3.94
C LEU A 42 11.34 4.68 4.92
N ASP A 43 12.50 4.99 5.50
CA ASP A 43 13.23 4.14 6.45
C ASP A 43 13.05 4.60 7.92
N GLN A 44 12.40 5.72 8.12
CA GLN A 44 12.11 6.29 9.44
C GLN A 44 10.64 6.07 9.81
N GLU A 45 10.42 5.64 11.04
CA GLU A 45 9.08 5.55 11.59
C GLU A 45 8.46 6.95 11.75
N LEU A 46 7.35 7.22 11.07
CA LEU A 46 6.55 8.43 11.29
C LEU A 46 5.85 8.36 12.65
N ARG A 47 5.51 7.14 13.08
CA ARG A 47 5.00 6.80 14.41
C ARG A 47 5.61 5.46 14.85
N PRO A 48 5.77 5.23 16.17
CA PRO A 48 6.28 3.96 16.66
C PRO A 48 5.49 2.76 16.08
N THR A 49 6.19 1.76 15.55
CA THR A 49 5.58 0.56 14.98
C THR A 49 5.23 -0.50 16.04
N GLY A 50 5.69 -0.31 17.28
CA GLY A 50 5.45 -1.26 18.37
C GLY A 50 6.34 -2.50 18.36
N GLY A 51 7.38 -2.51 17.52
CA GLY A 51 8.36 -3.60 17.45
C GLY A 51 7.99 -4.73 16.51
N GLY A 52 8.87 -5.00 15.55
CA GLY A 52 8.81 -6.12 14.60
C GLY A 52 7.70 -6.06 13.55
N VAL A 53 7.85 -6.91 12.53
CA VAL A 53 6.91 -7.01 11.39
C VAL A 53 5.48 -7.33 11.83
N TYR A 54 5.36 -8.09 12.88
CA TYR A 54 4.05 -8.51 13.40
C TYR A 54 3.63 -7.75 14.63
N GLY A 55 4.51 -6.90 15.20
CA GLY A 55 4.26 -6.07 16.39
C GLY A 55 3.47 -6.78 17.50
N ASP A 56 3.61 -6.32 18.70
CA ASP A 56 2.80 -6.78 19.84
C ASP A 56 1.36 -6.18 19.87
N GLY A 57 0.97 -5.56 18.77
CA GLY A 57 -0.30 -4.84 18.65
C GLY A 57 -0.27 -3.39 19.19
N VAL A 58 0.91 -2.92 19.59
CA VAL A 58 1.11 -1.54 20.05
C VAL A 58 1.83 -0.75 18.96
N GLY A 59 1.20 0.24 18.37
CA GLY A 59 1.79 1.13 17.37
C GLY A 59 1.23 0.97 15.95
N MET A 60 1.65 1.87 15.08
CA MET A 60 1.18 1.95 13.69
C MET A 60 2.07 1.12 12.77
N LYS A 61 1.52 0.08 12.15
CA LYS A 61 2.30 -0.78 11.24
C LYS A 61 2.81 0.00 10.02
N PRO A 62 3.95 -0.41 9.43
CA PRO A 62 4.48 0.20 8.20
C PRO A 62 3.46 0.25 7.05
N THR A 63 2.61 -0.77 6.94
CA THR A 63 1.52 -0.84 5.95
C THR A 63 0.50 0.29 6.08
N TRP A 64 0.27 0.83 7.27
CA TRP A 64 -0.54 2.01 7.49
C TRP A 64 0.27 3.30 7.29
N GLN A 65 1.54 3.32 7.70
CA GLN A 65 2.39 4.52 7.59
C GLN A 65 2.68 4.89 6.13
N ARG A 66 2.67 3.96 5.20
CA ARG A 66 2.84 4.25 3.76
C ARG A 66 1.78 5.18 3.17
N TRP A 67 0.60 5.26 3.79
CA TRP A 67 -0.47 6.14 3.32
C TRP A 67 -0.22 7.63 3.60
N HIS A 68 0.82 7.96 4.38
CA HIS A 68 1.38 9.32 4.48
C HIS A 68 2.25 9.70 3.29
N VAL A 69 2.26 8.91 2.23
CA VAL A 69 3.18 9.06 1.10
C VAL A 69 3.25 10.50 0.56
N PHE A 70 2.12 11.16 0.35
CA PHE A 70 2.13 12.51 -0.20
C PHE A 70 2.68 13.55 0.79
N ASP A 71 2.36 13.42 2.07
CA ASP A 71 2.91 14.31 3.10
C ASP A 71 4.43 14.11 3.25
N VAL A 72 4.90 12.87 3.15
CA VAL A 72 6.32 12.54 3.20
C VAL A 72 7.07 13.10 1.99
N LEU A 73 6.54 12.91 0.78
CA LEU A 73 7.15 13.43 -0.44
C LEU A 73 7.19 14.96 -0.43
N ASP A 74 6.09 15.62 -0.04
CA ASP A 74 6.03 17.08 0.08
C ASP A 74 7.04 17.61 1.11
N ALA A 75 7.16 16.95 2.28
CA ALA A 75 8.10 17.34 3.33
C ALA A 75 9.59 17.16 2.92
N ASN A 76 9.86 16.29 1.97
CA ASN A 76 11.18 16.07 1.40
C ASN A 76 11.41 16.82 0.08
N GLU A 77 10.50 17.71 -0.31
CA GLU A 77 10.58 18.50 -1.53
C GLU A 77 10.70 17.65 -2.82
N ILE A 78 10.17 16.41 -2.78
CA ILE A 78 10.15 15.51 -3.93
C ILE A 78 8.95 15.85 -4.82
N GLU A 79 9.23 16.19 -6.07
CA GLU A 79 8.18 16.46 -7.05
C GLU A 79 7.63 15.14 -7.64
N TYR A 80 6.32 15.04 -7.72
CA TYR A 80 5.64 13.87 -8.27
C TYR A 80 4.38 14.25 -9.05
N ASP A 81 4.04 13.46 -10.06
CA ASP A 81 2.74 13.44 -10.71
C ASP A 81 2.04 12.12 -10.42
N ASN A 82 2.78 11.01 -10.44
CA ASN A 82 2.30 9.68 -10.08
C ASN A 82 3.22 9.04 -9.04
N VAL A 83 2.66 8.20 -8.19
CA VAL A 83 3.37 7.46 -7.16
C VAL A 83 2.95 6.00 -7.17
N ALA A 84 3.90 5.08 -7.18
CA ALA A 84 3.64 3.67 -6.93
C ALA A 84 4.03 3.32 -5.49
N LEU A 85 3.05 2.91 -4.68
CA LEU A 85 3.30 2.28 -3.38
C LEU A 85 3.68 0.82 -3.62
N VAL A 86 4.84 0.42 -3.15
CA VAL A 86 5.39 -0.91 -3.41
C VAL A 86 5.90 -1.54 -2.11
N ASP A 87 5.53 -2.80 -1.87
CA ASP A 87 6.05 -3.55 -0.73
C ASP A 87 7.54 -3.84 -0.92
N ILE A 88 8.28 -3.72 0.19
CA ILE A 88 9.75 -3.84 0.22
C ILE A 88 10.27 -5.23 -0.15
N ASP A 89 9.43 -6.26 -0.04
CA ASP A 89 9.74 -7.66 -0.30
C ASP A 89 9.41 -8.10 -1.74
N THR A 90 9.19 -7.14 -2.63
CA THR A 90 8.92 -7.38 -4.04
C THR A 90 10.14 -7.14 -4.92
N MET A 91 10.22 -7.83 -6.04
CA MET A 91 11.22 -7.60 -7.08
C MET A 91 10.54 -7.24 -8.39
N VAL A 92 11.09 -6.25 -9.10
CA VAL A 92 10.61 -5.91 -10.44
C VAL A 92 11.49 -6.54 -11.51
N HIS A 93 10.86 -7.06 -12.57
CA HIS A 93 11.59 -7.56 -13.73
C HIS A 93 12.21 -6.37 -14.50
N TRP A 94 13.44 -6.51 -14.98
CA TRP A 94 14.15 -5.42 -15.69
C TRP A 94 13.42 -4.93 -16.95
N ASP A 95 12.57 -5.75 -17.52
CA ASP A 95 11.79 -5.46 -18.72
C ASP A 95 10.30 -5.26 -18.41
N CYS A 96 9.96 -4.99 -17.14
CA CYS A 96 8.62 -4.62 -16.73
C CYS A 96 8.20 -3.34 -17.45
N PRO A 97 7.05 -3.34 -18.15
CA PRO A 97 6.55 -2.14 -18.81
C PRO A 97 6.17 -1.04 -17.80
N ASN A 98 5.97 0.17 -18.31
CA ASN A 98 5.63 1.32 -17.48
C ASN A 98 4.20 1.18 -16.92
N PHE A 99 4.09 0.82 -15.66
CA PHE A 99 2.83 0.66 -14.96
C PHE A 99 2.13 2.00 -14.65
N PHE A 100 2.84 3.12 -14.63
CA PHE A 100 2.22 4.44 -14.50
C PHE A 100 1.38 4.79 -15.73
N GLU A 101 1.86 4.46 -16.93
CA GLU A 101 1.08 4.59 -18.16
C GLU A 101 -0.10 3.63 -18.17
N ALA A 102 0.11 2.39 -17.69
CA ALA A 102 -0.95 1.40 -17.59
C ALA A 102 -2.07 1.84 -16.63
N ALA A 103 -1.74 2.54 -15.54
CA ALA A 103 -2.73 3.09 -14.60
C ALA A 103 -3.53 4.25 -15.19
N ASP A 104 -2.96 5.01 -16.16
CA ASP A 104 -3.66 6.06 -16.91
C ASP A 104 -4.32 7.12 -16.02
N GLY A 105 -3.65 7.47 -14.94
CA GLY A 105 -4.13 8.45 -13.97
C GLY A 105 -5.25 7.96 -13.04
N GLU A 106 -5.65 6.68 -13.08
CA GLU A 106 -6.62 6.11 -12.16
C GLU A 106 -5.93 5.48 -10.93
N PHE A 107 -6.71 5.06 -9.93
CA PHE A 107 -6.22 4.23 -8.84
C PHE A 107 -5.91 2.84 -9.37
N GLY A 108 -4.63 2.59 -9.66
CA GLY A 108 -4.17 1.32 -10.23
C GLY A 108 -3.86 0.30 -9.15
N ALA A 109 -4.40 -0.92 -9.24
CA ALA A 109 -4.08 -2.00 -8.32
C ALA A 109 -4.12 -3.36 -9.01
N ILE A 110 -3.54 -4.38 -8.37
CA ILE A 110 -3.55 -5.76 -8.85
C ILE A 110 -4.64 -6.55 -8.13
N GLN A 111 -5.49 -7.24 -8.88
CA GLN A 111 -6.50 -8.10 -8.29
C GLN A 111 -5.86 -9.22 -7.47
N ASP A 112 -6.27 -9.36 -6.21
CA ASP A 112 -5.84 -10.47 -5.35
C ASP A 112 -6.72 -11.70 -5.62
N ARG A 113 -6.15 -12.70 -6.26
CA ARG A 113 -6.81 -13.96 -6.62
C ARG A 113 -6.37 -15.15 -5.77
N PHE A 114 -5.44 -14.90 -4.86
CA PHE A 114 -4.93 -15.92 -3.97
C PHE A 114 -5.77 -15.95 -2.68
N PHE A 115 -5.77 -17.02 -1.96
CA PHE A 115 -6.36 -17.13 -0.61
C PHE A 115 -7.83 -16.66 -0.46
N ILE A 116 -8.73 -17.16 -1.29
CA ILE A 116 -10.16 -16.80 -1.32
C ILE A 116 -10.80 -16.85 0.08
N GLU A 117 -10.53 -17.89 0.87
CA GLU A 117 -11.06 -18.02 2.23
C GLU A 117 -10.57 -16.88 3.14
N TRP A 118 -9.29 -16.53 3.03
CA TRP A 118 -8.71 -15.41 3.78
C TRP A 118 -9.38 -14.09 3.41
N THR A 119 -9.52 -13.83 2.10
CA THR A 119 -10.18 -12.64 1.57
C THR A 119 -11.62 -12.53 2.05
N HIS A 120 -12.40 -13.61 1.96
CA HIS A 120 -13.78 -13.63 2.38
C HIS A 120 -13.94 -13.38 3.90
N ASN A 121 -13.11 -14.01 4.73
CA ASN A 121 -13.13 -13.80 6.18
C ASN A 121 -12.69 -12.38 6.54
N SER A 122 -11.72 -11.82 5.82
CA SER A 122 -11.28 -10.46 6.02
C SER A 122 -12.36 -9.44 5.65
N ILE A 123 -13.01 -9.60 4.49
CA ILE A 123 -14.13 -8.75 4.07
C ILE A 123 -15.22 -8.78 5.15
N LYS A 124 -15.66 -9.95 5.59
CA LYS A 124 -16.67 -10.06 6.66
C LYS A 124 -16.26 -9.40 7.96
N GLY A 125 -14.98 -9.49 8.30
CA GLY A 125 -14.45 -8.94 9.54
C GLY A 125 -14.40 -7.42 9.62
N TYR A 126 -14.59 -6.74 8.48
CA TYR A 126 -14.60 -5.27 8.40
C TYR A 126 -15.90 -4.68 7.87
N GLN A 127 -16.90 -5.54 7.54
CA GLN A 127 -18.16 -5.11 6.92
C GLN A 127 -18.95 -4.09 7.75
N ASP A 128 -18.85 -4.11 9.05
CA ASP A 128 -19.58 -3.22 9.94
C ASP A 128 -19.10 -1.76 9.91
N TYR A 129 -17.88 -1.49 9.46
CA TYR A 129 -17.43 -0.14 9.15
C TYR A 129 -18.12 0.45 7.90
N TRP A 130 -18.51 -0.42 6.96
CA TRP A 130 -19.14 -0.04 5.69
C TRP A 130 -20.39 -0.89 5.42
N PRO A 131 -21.46 -0.76 6.24
CA PRO A 131 -22.64 -1.65 6.18
C PRO A 131 -23.37 -1.58 4.84
N ASP A 132 -23.33 -0.44 4.16
CA ASP A 132 -24.01 -0.20 2.89
C ASP A 132 -23.20 -0.62 1.66
N VAL A 133 -21.90 -0.88 1.82
CA VAL A 133 -21.02 -1.31 0.73
C VAL A 133 -21.22 -2.79 0.46
N LYS A 134 -21.79 -3.11 -0.68
CA LYS A 134 -21.87 -4.50 -1.18
C LYS A 134 -20.53 -4.88 -1.80
N PHE A 135 -19.79 -5.72 -1.10
CA PHE A 135 -18.46 -6.11 -1.53
C PHE A 135 -18.51 -7.31 -2.47
N ASP A 136 -18.06 -7.10 -3.70
CA ASP A 136 -17.75 -8.19 -4.63
C ASP A 136 -16.29 -8.63 -4.39
N TRP A 137 -16.10 -9.81 -3.79
CA TRP A 137 -14.79 -10.37 -3.48
C TRP A 137 -13.93 -10.59 -4.73
N THR A 138 -14.53 -10.76 -5.90
CA THR A 138 -13.79 -10.91 -7.17
C THR A 138 -13.08 -9.64 -7.59
N THR A 139 -13.39 -8.51 -6.97
CA THR A 139 -12.76 -7.22 -7.20
C THR A 139 -11.81 -6.81 -6.05
N TYR A 140 -11.49 -7.73 -5.15
CA TYR A 140 -10.52 -7.49 -4.08
C TYR A 140 -9.11 -7.36 -4.65
N PHE A 141 -8.35 -6.37 -4.20
CA PHE A 141 -7.00 -6.13 -4.68
C PHE A 141 -5.95 -6.20 -3.57
N ASN A 142 -4.73 -6.50 -3.97
CA ASN A 142 -3.55 -6.51 -3.13
C ASN A 142 -3.04 -5.08 -2.92
N CYS A 143 -2.72 -4.71 -1.69
CA CYS A 143 -2.15 -3.40 -1.36
C CYS A 143 -0.62 -3.35 -1.43
N GLY A 144 0.05 -4.44 -1.76
CA GLY A 144 1.50 -4.48 -1.93
C GLY A 144 2.01 -3.77 -3.18
N PHE A 145 1.11 -3.51 -4.13
CA PHE A 145 1.40 -2.73 -5.33
C PHE A 145 0.19 -1.88 -5.71
N ILE A 146 0.31 -0.55 -5.57
CA ILE A 146 -0.74 0.42 -5.89
C ILE A 146 -0.13 1.59 -6.65
N VAL A 147 -0.78 2.04 -7.71
CA VAL A 147 -0.40 3.25 -8.44
C VAL A 147 -1.40 4.37 -8.15
N LEU A 148 -0.88 5.50 -7.73
CA LEU A 148 -1.60 6.70 -7.34
C LEU A 148 -1.13 7.90 -8.19
N ASN A 149 -1.87 9.00 -8.13
CA ASN A 149 -1.41 10.31 -8.59
C ASN A 149 -1.93 11.42 -7.66
N LYS A 150 -1.59 12.68 -7.98
CA LYS A 150 -1.95 13.86 -7.16
C LYS A 150 -3.43 13.95 -6.79
N LYS A 151 -4.36 13.47 -7.64
CA LYS A 151 -5.80 13.52 -7.34
C LYS A 151 -6.20 12.64 -6.15
N HIS A 152 -5.37 11.63 -5.80
CA HIS A 152 -5.61 10.72 -4.70
C HIS A 152 -5.07 11.22 -3.34
N LYS A 153 -4.49 12.42 -3.26
CA LYS A 153 -3.92 12.97 -2.03
C LYS A 153 -4.95 13.02 -0.89
N GLU A 154 -6.15 13.55 -1.18
CA GLU A 154 -7.23 13.61 -0.19
C GLU A 154 -7.74 12.21 0.21
N PHE A 155 -7.71 11.25 -0.70
CA PHE A 155 -8.01 9.86 -0.37
C PHE A 155 -6.99 9.30 0.63
N CYS A 156 -5.70 9.48 0.39
CA CYS A 156 -4.64 9.02 1.30
C CYS A 156 -4.77 9.68 2.68
N LYS A 157 -5.09 10.98 2.71
CA LYS A 157 -5.39 11.67 3.96
C LYS A 157 -6.60 11.05 4.68
N HIS A 158 -7.67 10.77 3.97
CA HIS A 158 -8.85 10.10 4.54
C HIS A 158 -8.50 8.71 5.11
N VAL A 159 -7.60 7.96 4.45
CA VAL A 159 -7.09 6.67 4.95
C VAL A 159 -6.37 6.84 6.29
N THR A 160 -5.50 7.82 6.39
CA THR A 160 -4.76 8.08 7.64
C THR A 160 -5.66 8.61 8.75
N ASP A 161 -6.60 9.50 8.44
CA ASP A 161 -7.61 10.00 9.39
C ASP A 161 -8.46 8.83 9.92
N PHE A 162 -8.95 7.94 9.05
CA PHE A 162 -9.69 6.75 9.44
C PHE A 162 -8.87 5.84 10.38
N TYR A 163 -7.58 5.65 10.10
CA TYR A 163 -6.72 4.89 11.01
C TYR A 163 -6.66 5.53 12.40
N TYR A 164 -6.43 6.85 12.48
CA TYR A 164 -6.30 7.54 13.76
C TYR A 164 -7.61 7.55 14.57
N GLU A 165 -8.73 7.66 13.90
CA GLU A 165 -10.06 7.62 14.55
C GLU A 165 -10.42 6.25 15.11
N ASN A 166 -9.86 5.17 14.50
CA ASN A 166 -10.21 3.78 14.80
C ASN A 166 -9.03 2.93 15.27
N GLU A 167 -7.90 3.54 15.68
CA GLU A 167 -6.62 2.86 15.91
C GLU A 167 -6.75 1.66 16.85
N GLU A 168 -7.39 1.82 18.01
CA GLU A 168 -7.51 0.75 19.01
C GLU A 168 -8.37 -0.41 18.51
N GLU A 169 -9.47 -0.13 17.84
CA GLU A 169 -10.36 -1.15 17.29
C GLU A 169 -9.71 -1.89 16.12
N LEU A 170 -9.06 -1.17 15.20
CA LEU A 170 -8.31 -1.76 14.09
C LEU A 170 -7.22 -2.70 14.58
N ARG A 171 -6.45 -2.30 15.59
CA ARG A 171 -5.44 -3.16 16.21
C ARG A 171 -6.07 -4.42 16.81
N THR A 172 -7.16 -4.28 17.54
CA THR A 172 -7.89 -5.41 18.11
C THR A 172 -8.37 -6.36 17.02
N ARG A 173 -8.96 -5.85 15.94
CA ARG A 173 -9.41 -6.67 14.80
C ARG A 173 -8.25 -7.41 14.15
N GLN A 174 -7.17 -6.73 13.86
CA GLN A 174 -6.00 -7.27 13.17
C GLN A 174 -5.31 -8.37 13.98
N HIS A 175 -5.25 -8.26 15.30
CA HIS A 175 -4.49 -9.18 16.15
C HIS A 175 -5.34 -10.21 16.88
N GLN A 176 -6.58 -9.90 17.25
CA GLN A 176 -7.37 -10.73 18.17
C GLN A 176 -8.62 -11.33 17.53
N THR A 177 -9.43 -10.53 16.84
CA THR A 177 -10.75 -10.99 16.37
C THR A 177 -10.71 -11.51 14.94
N VAL A 178 -10.42 -10.67 13.96
CA VAL A 178 -10.34 -11.07 12.56
C VAL A 178 -9.04 -11.81 12.29
N LYS A 179 -7.93 -11.36 12.90
CA LYS A 179 -6.57 -11.88 12.74
C LYS A 179 -6.08 -11.89 11.30
N LYS A 180 -6.59 -10.97 10.49
CA LYS A 180 -6.34 -10.90 9.05
C LYS A 180 -6.31 -9.45 8.60
N GLY A 181 -5.50 -9.23 7.55
CA GLY A 181 -5.32 -7.91 6.96
C GLY A 181 -4.62 -6.94 7.89
N SER A 182 -4.16 -5.86 7.31
CA SER A 182 -3.78 -4.67 8.07
C SER A 182 -4.55 -3.51 7.47
N ASP A 183 -3.98 -2.81 6.51
CA ASP A 183 -4.63 -1.75 5.74
C ASP A 183 -5.44 -2.30 4.55
N GLN A 184 -5.08 -3.46 3.98
CA GLN A 184 -5.61 -3.94 2.70
C GLN A 184 -7.14 -4.01 2.65
N THR A 185 -7.80 -4.60 3.64
CA THR A 185 -9.26 -4.71 3.61
C THR A 185 -9.98 -3.38 3.82
N PRO A 186 -9.61 -2.55 4.80
CA PRO A 186 -10.12 -1.18 4.90
C PRO A 186 -9.98 -0.39 3.59
N ILE A 187 -8.80 -0.40 2.97
CA ILE A 187 -8.57 0.32 1.71
C ILE A 187 -9.47 -0.21 0.59
N ASN A 188 -9.65 -1.51 0.52
CA ASN A 188 -10.57 -2.13 -0.43
C ASN A 188 -12.02 -1.66 -0.25
N TYR A 189 -12.47 -1.40 0.97
CA TYR A 189 -13.76 -0.78 1.24
C TYR A 189 -13.78 0.71 0.89
N MET A 190 -12.78 1.45 1.35
CA MET A 190 -12.72 2.91 1.20
C MET A 190 -12.68 3.34 -0.27
N ILE A 191 -11.96 2.61 -1.13
CA ILE A 191 -11.93 2.95 -2.57
C ILE A 191 -13.30 2.76 -3.22
N ARG A 192 -14.09 1.76 -2.77
CA ARG A 192 -15.45 1.53 -3.28
C ARG A 192 -16.45 2.55 -2.79
N ASP A 193 -16.25 3.07 -1.59
CA ASP A 193 -17.04 4.17 -1.04
C ASP A 193 -16.63 5.53 -1.61
N SER A 194 -15.49 5.61 -2.26
CA SER A 194 -14.94 6.81 -2.87
C SER A 194 -15.54 7.08 -4.24
N LYS A 195 -15.17 8.24 -4.82
CA LYS A 195 -15.52 8.63 -6.19
C LYS A 195 -14.46 8.28 -7.23
N PHE A 196 -13.41 7.58 -6.80
CA PHE A 196 -12.30 7.20 -7.68
C PHE A 196 -12.59 5.89 -8.41
N ASP A 197 -12.24 5.85 -9.68
CA ASP A 197 -12.27 4.63 -10.45
C ASP A 197 -11.07 3.73 -10.10
N LEU A 198 -11.35 2.47 -9.80
CA LEU A 198 -10.35 1.44 -9.60
C LEU A 198 -10.02 0.78 -10.93
N LYS A 199 -8.78 0.92 -11.37
CA LYS A 199 -8.26 0.27 -12.57
C LYS A 199 -7.44 -0.96 -12.19
N PHE A 200 -7.91 -2.14 -12.59
CA PHE A 200 -7.09 -3.35 -12.45
C PHE A 200 -5.98 -3.35 -13.48
N LEU A 201 -4.77 -3.44 -12.97
CA LEU A 201 -3.56 -3.60 -13.77
C LEU A 201 -3.34 -5.08 -14.09
N ASP A 202 -2.48 -5.35 -15.08
CA ASP A 202 -2.10 -6.70 -15.45
C ASP A 202 -1.39 -7.39 -14.26
N GLU A 203 -1.75 -8.65 -13.99
CA GLU A 203 -1.18 -9.44 -12.89
C GLU A 203 0.34 -9.61 -12.96
N ARG A 204 0.95 -9.36 -14.12
CA ARG A 204 2.41 -9.38 -14.31
C ARG A 204 3.15 -8.24 -13.62
N PHE A 205 2.43 -7.26 -13.06
CA PHE A 205 3.03 -6.15 -12.30
C PHE A 205 3.23 -6.48 -10.81
N ASN A 206 2.71 -7.62 -10.33
CA ASN A 206 2.82 -8.01 -8.92
C ASN A 206 3.36 -9.43 -8.78
#